data_00af75933c2611e3ef27b23ab191b733
#
_entry.id   00af75933c2611e3ef27b23ab191b733
#
_cell.length_a   1.000
_cell.length_b   1.000
_cell.length_c   1.000
_cell.angle_alpha   90.00
_cell.angle_beta   90.00
_cell.angle_gamma   90.00
#
_symmetry.space_group_name_H-M   'P 1'
#
loop_
_entity.id
_entity.type
_entity.pdbx_description
1 polymer ?
#
loop_
_entity_poly.entity_id
_entity_poly.type
_entity_poly.pdbx_seq_one_letter_code
_entity_poly.pdbx_strand_id
1 'polypeptide(L)'
;MPRITNPGRGRPRLLGCMAVLWMLAQASWAQVTPVEPTEKGLLYSAAPTMTFLWPARQAKAVLIFIPGGEGRLGLKEDRRNIGGFYGNTLRPLSDETRTSGSFHVVVFDSPQELSSAGAYPSSRTTPDHLMRIDSVVRHYQDKFNLPIWLMGHSNGAVSLVEYYSKLVKAGQASRLQGLVYSSARNGAFFPAGTSTPVLFLAHERDGCENSTLANGRKVHAELTANSAVQTDFVLVRGGEAESSHPCRSGFHMFHGAESEAYRAIDQFAAPRLGASAR
;
A
#
# COMPACT_ATOMS: atom_id res chain seq x y z
N MET A 1 71.96 30.35 -49.16
CA MET A 1 70.52 30.49 -49.01
C MET A 1 69.98 29.19 -48.50
N PRO A 2 69.58 29.07 -47.25
CA PRO A 2 68.99 27.86 -46.71
C PRO A 2 67.44 27.93 -46.81
N ARG A 3 66.84 26.81 -47.21
CA ARG A 3 65.40 26.59 -47.32
C ARG A 3 64.78 26.42 -45.92
N ILE A 4 63.78 27.20 -45.67
CA ILE A 4 62.95 27.10 -44.47
C ILE A 4 61.93 25.99 -44.73
N THR A 5 61.94 24.91 -43.94
CA THR A 5 60.99 23.87 -43.93
C THR A 5 59.86 24.19 -42.84
N ASN A 6 58.63 24.23 -43.26
CA ASN A 6 57.49 24.52 -42.48
C ASN A 6 57.03 23.29 -41.66
N PRO A 7 56.88 23.34 -40.34
CA PRO A 7 56.40 22.20 -39.57
C PRO A 7 54.85 22.14 -39.64
N GLY A 8 54.34 20.97 -39.99
CA GLY A 8 52.94 20.64 -40.13
C GLY A 8 52.12 20.87 -38.88
N ARG A 9 51.01 21.50 -39.06
CA ARG A 9 49.96 21.65 -38.06
C ARG A 9 49.32 20.27 -37.75
N GLY A 10 49.65 19.72 -36.58
CA GLY A 10 48.94 18.59 -36.02
C GLY A 10 47.49 19.02 -35.64
N ARG A 11 46.51 18.37 -36.27
CA ARG A 11 45.10 18.52 -35.89
C ARG A 11 44.88 17.79 -34.55
N PRO A 12 44.28 18.41 -33.54
CA PRO A 12 43.86 17.70 -32.33
C PRO A 12 42.72 16.74 -32.70
N ARG A 13 42.95 15.43 -32.48
CA ARG A 13 41.92 14.42 -32.48
C ARG A 13 41.05 14.65 -31.25
N LEU A 14 39.87 15.23 -31.43
CA LEU A 14 38.79 15.22 -30.48
C LEU A 14 38.31 13.74 -30.33
N LEU A 15 38.90 13.07 -29.35
CA LEU A 15 38.31 11.85 -28.80
C LEU A 15 37.02 12.28 -28.06
N GLY A 16 35.92 12.22 -28.81
CA GLY A 16 34.57 12.34 -28.23
C GLY A 16 34.34 11.16 -27.28
N CYS A 17 34.47 11.40 -26.00
CA CYS A 17 33.89 10.53 -24.97
C CYS A 17 32.37 10.56 -25.14
N MET A 18 31.81 9.70 -25.99
CA MET A 18 30.42 9.26 -25.89
C MET A 18 30.33 8.44 -24.62
N ALA A 19 30.09 9.09 -23.50
CA ALA A 19 29.49 8.49 -22.33
C ALA A 19 28.04 8.13 -22.73
N VAL A 20 27.90 6.94 -23.31
CA VAL A 20 26.58 6.31 -23.46
C VAL A 20 26.08 6.09 -22.06
N LEU A 21 25.25 7.02 -21.56
CA LEU A 21 24.37 6.79 -20.41
C LEU A 21 23.41 5.66 -20.82
N TRP A 22 23.84 4.44 -20.56
CA TRP A 22 22.93 3.32 -20.41
C TRP A 22 22.11 3.57 -19.14
N MET A 23 21.08 4.40 -19.23
CA MET A 23 19.93 4.29 -18.35
C MET A 23 19.31 2.94 -18.69
N LEU A 24 19.79 1.91 -18.01
CA LEU A 24 19.08 0.65 -17.88
C LEU A 24 17.73 1.02 -17.27
N ALA A 25 16.74 1.20 -18.11
CA ALA A 25 15.35 1.08 -17.71
C ALA A 25 15.22 -0.36 -17.17
N GLN A 26 15.50 -0.52 -15.88
CA GLN A 26 15.22 -1.78 -15.20
C GLN A 26 13.73 -1.97 -15.32
N ALA A 27 13.33 -2.85 -16.21
CA ALA A 27 11.96 -3.34 -16.27
C ALA A 27 11.66 -3.85 -14.85
N SER A 28 10.93 -3.05 -14.09
CA SER A 28 10.61 -3.36 -12.71
C SER A 28 9.61 -4.52 -12.74
N TRP A 29 10.11 -5.73 -12.55
CA TRP A 29 9.28 -6.93 -12.45
C TRP A 29 8.64 -6.97 -11.08
N ALA A 30 7.44 -7.55 -11.01
CA ALA A 30 6.84 -7.90 -9.73
C ALA A 30 7.78 -8.81 -8.92
N GLN A 31 8.04 -8.44 -7.67
CA GLN A 31 9.06 -9.12 -6.86
C GLN A 31 8.70 -9.16 -5.39
N VAL A 32 9.17 -10.21 -4.73
CA VAL A 32 9.20 -10.31 -3.28
C VAL A 32 10.47 -9.64 -2.75
N THR A 33 10.33 -8.88 -1.66
CA THR A 33 11.44 -8.21 -0.98
C THR A 33 11.31 -8.44 0.52
N PRO A 34 12.33 -8.98 1.19
CA PRO A 34 12.41 -8.97 2.64
C PRO A 34 12.71 -7.56 3.13
N VAL A 35 12.00 -7.12 4.16
CA VAL A 35 12.21 -5.86 4.85
C VAL A 35 12.61 -6.14 6.28
N GLU A 36 13.83 -5.75 6.65
CA GLU A 36 14.34 -5.95 7.99
C GLU A 36 13.59 -5.08 9.01
N PRO A 37 13.36 -5.60 10.23
CA PRO A 37 12.80 -4.83 11.32
C PRO A 37 13.76 -3.70 11.71
N THR A 38 13.21 -2.48 11.90
CA THR A 38 14.00 -1.31 12.33
C THR A 38 14.41 -1.37 13.79
N GLU A 39 13.69 -2.12 14.60
CA GLU A 39 13.99 -2.31 16.02
C GLU A 39 14.32 -3.78 16.29
N LYS A 40 15.28 -4.03 17.17
CA LYS A 40 15.71 -5.35 17.63
C LYS A 40 15.64 -5.41 19.14
N GLY A 41 15.33 -6.56 19.70
CA GLY A 41 15.26 -6.76 21.14
C GLY A 41 14.32 -7.89 21.53
N LEU A 42 14.11 -8.09 22.84
CA LEU A 42 13.31 -9.19 23.36
C LEU A 42 11.83 -9.16 22.92
N LEU A 43 11.31 -7.97 22.60
CA LEU A 43 9.91 -7.78 22.18
C LEU A 43 9.71 -7.89 20.65
N TYR A 44 10.80 -8.01 19.88
CA TYR A 44 10.78 -7.95 18.43
C TYR A 44 11.40 -9.21 17.82
N SER A 45 10.65 -9.85 16.95
CA SER A 45 11.19 -10.98 16.19
C SER A 45 12.20 -10.49 15.14
N ALA A 46 13.33 -11.17 15.05
CA ALA A 46 14.38 -10.86 14.06
C ALA A 46 14.01 -11.23 12.62
N ALA A 47 12.93 -12.01 12.40
CA ALA A 47 12.52 -12.42 11.06
C ALA A 47 12.11 -11.19 10.21
N PRO A 48 12.54 -11.10 8.94
CA PRO A 48 12.12 -10.02 8.06
C PRO A 48 10.62 -10.09 7.76
N THR A 49 10.05 -8.93 7.43
CA THR A 49 8.70 -8.84 6.89
C THR A 49 8.78 -9.00 5.37
N MET A 50 8.13 -10.02 4.84
CA MET A 50 8.10 -10.19 3.39
C MET A 50 7.11 -9.21 2.78
N THR A 51 7.47 -8.66 1.63
CA THR A 51 6.58 -7.78 0.87
C THR A 51 6.55 -8.21 -0.59
N PHE A 52 5.44 -8.00 -1.27
CA PHE A 52 5.33 -8.22 -2.72
C PHE A 52 5.02 -6.91 -3.42
N LEU A 53 5.84 -6.52 -4.38
CA LEU A 53 5.72 -5.26 -5.12
C LEU A 53 5.20 -5.51 -6.54
N TRP A 54 4.12 -4.82 -6.92
CA TRP A 54 3.77 -4.52 -8.32
C TRP A 54 4.23 -3.09 -8.64
N PRO A 55 5.26 -2.92 -9.43
CA PRO A 55 5.74 -1.60 -9.81
C PRO A 55 4.85 -0.99 -10.91
N ALA A 56 4.58 0.30 -10.83
CA ALA A 56 4.01 1.09 -11.92
C ALA A 56 5.10 1.84 -12.68
N ARG A 57 4.87 2.17 -13.92
CA ARG A 57 5.84 2.91 -14.75
C ARG A 57 5.97 4.37 -14.35
N GLN A 58 4.85 4.99 -13.99
CA GLN A 58 4.76 6.41 -13.65
C GLN A 58 4.11 6.62 -12.29
N ALA A 59 4.56 5.84 -11.31
CA ALA A 59 4.01 5.94 -9.97
C ALA A 59 4.14 7.35 -9.40
N LYS A 60 3.09 7.81 -8.75
CA LYS A 60 3.03 9.07 -8.01
C LYS A 60 2.96 8.86 -6.51
N ALA A 61 2.69 7.63 -6.09
CA ALA A 61 2.66 7.21 -4.69
C ALA A 61 2.94 5.71 -4.56
N VAL A 62 3.14 5.27 -3.32
CA VAL A 62 3.19 3.86 -2.94
C VAL A 62 1.95 3.53 -2.14
N LEU A 63 1.19 2.51 -2.55
CA LEU A 63 0.10 1.94 -1.77
C LEU A 63 0.59 0.68 -1.07
N ILE A 64 0.66 0.71 0.26
CA ILE A 64 0.99 -0.46 1.08
C ILE A 64 -0.31 -1.08 1.57
N PHE A 65 -0.54 -2.34 1.20
CA PHE A 65 -1.73 -3.10 1.57
C PHE A 65 -1.43 -4.06 2.71
N ILE A 66 -2.24 -3.97 3.77
CA ILE A 66 -2.20 -4.87 4.93
C ILE A 66 -3.37 -5.86 4.83
N PRO A 67 -3.10 -7.16 4.64
CA PRO A 67 -4.14 -8.16 4.44
C PRO A 67 -4.97 -8.44 5.69
N GLY A 68 -6.20 -8.89 5.45
CA GLY A 68 -7.12 -9.37 6.47
C GLY A 68 -6.72 -10.76 7.03
N GLY A 69 -7.72 -11.47 7.60
CA GLY A 69 -7.52 -12.80 8.15
C GLY A 69 -6.38 -12.85 9.17
N GLU A 70 -5.47 -13.78 8.99
CA GLU A 70 -4.29 -13.99 9.82
C GLU A 70 -3.08 -13.12 9.41
N GLY A 71 -3.22 -12.33 8.33
CA GLY A 71 -2.19 -11.40 7.88
C GLY A 71 -0.94 -12.05 7.30
N ARG A 72 -0.92 -13.38 7.19
CA ARG A 72 0.17 -14.16 6.66
C ARG A 72 -0.20 -14.76 5.31
N LEU A 73 0.57 -14.43 4.29
CA LEU A 73 0.40 -14.92 2.92
C LEU A 73 1.40 -16.02 2.56
N GLY A 74 2.46 -16.17 3.35
CA GLY A 74 3.54 -17.12 3.12
C GLY A 74 4.32 -16.81 1.84
N LEU A 75 4.63 -15.56 1.61
CA LEU A 75 5.42 -15.13 0.47
C LEU A 75 6.83 -15.71 0.55
N LYS A 76 7.27 -16.30 -0.56
CA LYS A 76 8.64 -16.78 -0.76
C LYS A 76 9.32 -15.93 -1.83
N GLU A 77 10.63 -15.81 -1.78
CA GLU A 77 11.42 -14.95 -2.68
C GLU A 77 11.25 -15.30 -4.18
N ASP A 78 10.95 -16.54 -4.49
CA ASP A 78 10.72 -17.02 -5.86
C ASP A 78 9.31 -16.72 -6.40
N ARG A 79 8.39 -16.21 -5.55
CA ARG A 79 7.03 -15.90 -5.99
C ARG A 79 7.01 -14.75 -6.98
N ARG A 80 6.34 -14.96 -8.12
CA ARG A 80 6.23 -13.97 -9.21
C ARG A 80 4.85 -13.39 -9.39
N ASN A 81 3.85 -13.90 -8.68
CA ASN A 81 2.47 -13.39 -8.75
C ASN A 81 1.69 -13.73 -7.48
N ILE A 82 0.75 -12.85 -7.13
CA ILE A 82 -0.28 -13.08 -6.13
C ILE A 82 -1.62 -13.06 -6.88
N GLY A 83 -2.38 -14.14 -6.77
CA GLY A 83 -3.69 -14.28 -7.40
C GLY A 83 -4.85 -13.90 -6.48
N GLY A 84 -6.06 -14.28 -6.91
CA GLY A 84 -7.30 -14.06 -6.18
C GLY A 84 -7.59 -12.57 -5.93
N PHE A 85 -8.29 -12.28 -4.85
CA PHE A 85 -8.66 -10.92 -4.47
C PHE A 85 -7.49 -9.92 -4.52
N TYR A 86 -6.35 -10.28 -3.94
CA TYR A 86 -5.21 -9.36 -3.87
C TYR A 86 -4.69 -8.99 -5.27
N GLY A 87 -4.55 -10.00 -6.15
CA GLY A 87 -4.12 -9.76 -7.53
C GLY A 87 -5.16 -9.02 -8.37
N ASN A 88 -6.43 -9.36 -8.22
CA ASN A 88 -7.50 -8.81 -9.04
C ASN A 88 -7.89 -7.37 -8.64
N THR A 89 -7.81 -7.05 -7.34
CA THR A 89 -8.19 -5.72 -6.83
C THR A 89 -7.00 -4.76 -6.75
N LEU A 90 -5.81 -5.23 -6.40
CA LEU A 90 -4.69 -4.36 -6.09
C LEU A 90 -3.75 -4.13 -7.29
N ARG A 91 -3.40 -5.18 -8.03
CA ARG A 91 -2.52 -5.07 -9.19
C ARG A 91 -2.99 -4.03 -10.23
N PRO A 92 -4.31 -3.89 -10.54
CA PRO A 92 -4.79 -2.87 -11.47
C PRO A 92 -4.39 -1.43 -11.12
N LEU A 93 -4.14 -1.13 -9.84
CA LEU A 93 -3.71 0.20 -9.39
C LEU A 93 -2.28 0.57 -9.85
N SER A 94 -1.48 -0.44 -10.24
CA SER A 94 -0.15 -0.26 -10.84
C SER A 94 -0.15 -0.36 -12.37
N ASP A 95 -1.31 -0.56 -12.99
CA ASP A 95 -1.46 -0.84 -14.42
C ASP A 95 -2.20 0.30 -15.14
N GLU A 96 -1.48 1.05 -15.96
CA GLU A 96 -2.00 2.19 -16.73
C GLU A 96 -3.11 1.81 -17.75
N THR A 97 -3.25 0.53 -18.07
CA THR A 97 -4.32 0.05 -18.95
C THR A 97 -5.66 -0.14 -18.23
N ARG A 98 -5.67 -0.12 -16.91
CA ARG A 98 -6.84 -0.39 -16.07
C ARG A 98 -7.27 0.77 -15.19
N THR A 99 -6.29 1.54 -14.71
CA THR A 99 -6.47 2.73 -13.85
C THR A 99 -5.51 3.83 -14.30
N SER A 100 -5.29 4.85 -13.46
CA SER A 100 -4.24 5.84 -13.70
C SER A 100 -2.83 5.27 -13.63
N GLY A 101 -2.64 4.04 -13.13
CA GLY A 101 -1.33 3.42 -12.92
C GLY A 101 -0.45 4.21 -11.95
N SER A 102 -1.05 4.99 -11.07
CA SER A 102 -0.32 5.97 -10.24
C SER A 102 0.33 5.38 -9.00
N PHE A 103 0.13 4.08 -8.73
CA PHE A 103 0.68 3.45 -7.52
C PHE A 103 1.73 2.39 -7.83
N HIS A 104 2.88 2.48 -7.15
CA HIS A 104 3.57 1.25 -6.78
C HIS A 104 2.72 0.55 -5.72
N VAL A 105 2.35 -0.71 -5.94
CA VAL A 105 1.51 -1.45 -5.00
C VAL A 105 2.34 -2.48 -4.26
N VAL A 106 2.33 -2.38 -2.95
CA VAL A 106 3.07 -3.25 -2.03
C VAL A 106 2.10 -4.06 -1.19
N VAL A 107 2.24 -5.36 -1.17
CA VAL A 107 1.48 -6.25 -0.28
C VAL A 107 2.38 -6.65 0.89
N PHE A 108 1.91 -6.37 2.09
CA PHE A 108 2.56 -6.72 3.35
C PHE A 108 2.27 -8.19 3.71
N ASP A 109 3.28 -8.94 4.13
CA ASP A 109 3.14 -10.31 4.63
C ASP A 109 3.78 -10.46 6.00
N SER A 110 2.97 -10.70 7.02
CA SER A 110 3.47 -10.88 8.38
C SER A 110 4.31 -12.17 8.49
N PRO A 111 5.50 -12.13 9.13
CA PRO A 111 6.26 -13.34 9.38
C PRO A 111 5.57 -14.29 10.39
N GLN A 112 4.65 -13.75 11.18
CA GLN A 112 3.87 -14.49 12.18
C GLN A 112 2.39 -14.44 11.83
N GLU A 113 1.67 -15.50 12.16
CA GLU A 113 0.22 -15.47 12.13
C GLU A 113 -0.32 -14.47 13.14
N LEU A 114 -1.14 -13.55 12.65
CA LEU A 114 -1.86 -12.62 13.47
C LEU A 114 -3.25 -13.22 13.74
N SER A 115 -3.60 -13.38 15.00
CA SER A 115 -4.88 -13.98 15.37
C SER A 115 -6.04 -13.29 14.66
N SER A 116 -6.93 -14.10 14.07
CA SER A 116 -8.22 -13.66 13.54
C SER A 116 -9.36 -13.95 14.53
N ALA A 117 -9.07 -14.68 15.60
CA ALA A 117 -10.05 -15.05 16.61
C ALA A 117 -10.35 -13.90 17.60
N GLY A 118 -11.51 -13.96 18.19
CA GLY A 118 -11.94 -13.00 19.21
C GLY A 118 -12.60 -11.72 18.66
N ALA A 119 -13.10 -10.90 19.56
CA ALA A 119 -13.83 -9.68 19.22
C ALA A 119 -12.93 -8.62 18.56
N TYR A 120 -11.67 -8.55 18.96
CA TYR A 120 -10.66 -7.65 18.41
C TYR A 120 -9.29 -8.34 18.40
N PRO A 121 -8.62 -8.47 17.24
CA PRO A 121 -7.38 -9.23 17.15
C PRO A 121 -6.20 -8.47 17.77
N SER A 122 -5.93 -8.72 19.03
CA SER A 122 -4.89 -8.05 19.83
C SER A 122 -3.48 -8.20 19.26
N SER A 123 -3.19 -9.29 18.52
CA SER A 123 -1.91 -9.49 17.83
C SER A 123 -1.59 -8.39 16.81
N ARG A 124 -2.61 -7.70 16.29
CA ARG A 124 -2.44 -6.61 15.32
C ARG A 124 -2.13 -5.25 15.97
N THR A 125 -2.19 -5.19 17.29
CA THR A 125 -1.87 -3.97 18.07
C THR A 125 -0.52 -4.07 18.79
N THR A 126 0.17 -5.21 18.65
CA THR A 126 1.44 -5.45 19.32
C THR A 126 2.54 -4.51 18.82
N PRO A 127 3.48 -4.11 19.71
CA PRO A 127 4.62 -3.29 19.31
C PRO A 127 5.41 -3.86 18.14
N ASP A 128 5.64 -5.20 18.11
CA ASP A 128 6.33 -5.88 17.01
C ASP A 128 5.60 -5.70 15.67
N HIS A 129 4.29 -5.94 15.65
CA HIS A 129 3.52 -5.78 14.40
C HIS A 129 3.50 -4.34 13.91
N LEU A 130 3.30 -3.36 14.81
CA LEU A 130 3.29 -1.94 14.45
C LEU A 130 4.67 -1.44 14.00
N MET A 131 5.75 -1.94 14.61
CA MET A 131 7.13 -1.66 14.17
C MET A 131 7.38 -2.21 12.76
N ARG A 132 6.89 -3.41 12.44
CA ARG A 132 7.02 -4.01 11.09
C ARG A 132 6.32 -3.19 10.03
N ILE A 133 5.12 -2.66 10.32
CA ILE A 133 4.44 -1.74 9.40
C ILE A 133 5.29 -0.49 9.20
N ASP A 134 5.85 0.08 10.27
CA ASP A 134 6.72 1.25 10.18
C ASP A 134 7.98 0.98 9.37
N SER A 135 8.59 -0.20 9.54
CA SER A 135 9.77 -0.62 8.76
C SER A 135 9.46 -0.69 7.27
N VAL A 136 8.32 -1.27 6.91
CA VAL A 136 7.88 -1.36 5.51
C VAL A 136 7.56 0.02 4.94
N VAL A 137 6.87 0.88 5.69
CA VAL A 137 6.57 2.26 5.30
C VAL A 137 7.87 3.03 5.02
N ARG A 138 8.85 2.98 5.94
CA ARG A 138 10.15 3.64 5.74
C ARG A 138 10.89 3.08 4.54
N HIS A 139 11.00 1.76 4.45
CA HIS A 139 11.72 1.10 3.36
C HIS A 139 11.23 1.58 1.98
N TYR A 140 9.91 1.62 1.77
CA TYR A 140 9.36 2.01 0.48
C TYR A 140 9.32 3.53 0.27
N GLN A 141 9.21 4.32 1.35
CA GLN A 141 9.37 5.76 1.30
C GLN A 141 10.78 6.15 0.85
N ASP A 142 11.80 5.53 1.45
CA ASP A 142 13.21 5.78 1.11
C ASP A 142 13.55 5.27 -0.29
N LYS A 143 13.04 4.08 -0.66
CA LYS A 143 13.31 3.46 -1.96
C LYS A 143 12.79 4.28 -3.14
N PHE A 144 11.61 4.85 -3.02
CA PHE A 144 10.94 5.54 -4.14
C PHE A 144 10.89 7.06 -3.97
N ASN A 145 11.09 7.57 -2.77
CA ASN A 145 10.90 8.99 -2.43
C ASN A 145 9.52 9.51 -2.87
N LEU A 146 8.50 8.69 -2.67
CA LEU A 146 7.11 8.97 -3.02
C LEU A 146 6.21 8.99 -1.78
N PRO A 147 5.08 9.71 -1.83
CA PRO A 147 4.08 9.67 -0.77
C PRO A 147 3.56 8.26 -0.52
N ILE A 148 3.25 7.95 0.75
CA ILE A 148 2.74 6.65 1.16
C ILE A 148 1.23 6.71 1.39
N TRP A 149 0.52 5.76 0.81
CA TRP A 149 -0.86 5.41 1.11
C TRP A 149 -0.88 4.07 1.83
N LEU A 150 -1.77 3.94 2.81
CA LEU A 150 -1.91 2.70 3.56
C LEU A 150 -3.34 2.16 3.40
N MET A 151 -3.48 0.90 3.02
CA MET A 151 -4.77 0.22 2.91
C MET A 151 -4.82 -0.96 3.87
N GLY A 152 -5.89 -1.05 4.65
CA GLY A 152 -6.20 -2.20 5.49
C GLY A 152 -7.53 -2.82 5.08
N HIS A 153 -7.55 -4.13 4.86
CA HIS A 153 -8.78 -4.88 4.55
C HIS A 153 -9.15 -5.80 5.71
N SER A 154 -10.43 -5.82 6.09
CA SER A 154 -10.92 -6.71 7.16
C SER A 154 -10.12 -6.52 8.47
N ASN A 155 -9.51 -7.59 9.02
CA ASN A 155 -8.58 -7.49 10.14
C ASN A 155 -7.36 -6.58 9.86
N GLY A 156 -6.97 -6.39 8.61
CA GLY A 156 -5.90 -5.45 8.23
C GLY A 156 -6.24 -3.99 8.54
N ALA A 157 -7.53 -3.64 8.60
CA ALA A 157 -7.96 -2.33 9.03
C ALA A 157 -7.67 -2.04 10.51
N VAL A 158 -7.62 -3.08 11.36
CA VAL A 158 -7.15 -2.94 12.75
C VAL A 158 -5.70 -2.49 12.76
N SER A 159 -4.85 -3.17 11.99
CA SER A 159 -3.44 -2.79 11.84
C SER A 159 -3.27 -1.36 11.33
N LEU A 160 -4.08 -0.98 10.34
CA LEU A 160 -4.06 0.37 9.76
C LEU A 160 -4.38 1.42 10.81
N VAL A 161 -5.52 1.29 11.53
CA VAL A 161 -5.94 2.32 12.50
C VAL A 161 -5.01 2.38 13.72
N GLU A 162 -4.48 1.25 14.17
CA GLU A 162 -3.53 1.22 15.30
C GLU A 162 -2.18 1.84 14.93
N TYR A 163 -1.64 1.51 13.76
CA TYR A 163 -0.43 2.16 13.27
C TYR A 163 -0.64 3.66 13.07
N TYR A 164 -1.76 4.05 12.44
CA TYR A 164 -2.09 5.46 12.26
C TYR A 164 -2.29 6.19 13.60
N SER A 165 -2.91 5.55 14.59
CA SER A 165 -3.03 6.09 15.95
C SER A 165 -1.67 6.36 16.59
N LYS A 166 -0.68 5.46 16.39
CA LYS A 166 0.71 5.69 16.82
C LYS A 166 1.30 6.93 16.14
N LEU A 167 1.08 7.11 14.83
CA LEU A 167 1.56 8.29 14.10
C LEU A 167 0.89 9.58 14.59
N VAL A 168 -0.42 9.58 14.81
CA VAL A 168 -1.15 10.76 15.34
C VAL A 168 -0.60 11.17 16.71
N LYS A 169 -0.44 10.21 17.63
CA LYS A 169 0.12 10.45 18.96
C LYS A 169 1.55 11.01 18.91
N ALA A 170 2.31 10.63 17.89
CA ALA A 170 3.69 11.12 17.69
C ALA A 170 3.76 12.43 16.88
N GLY A 171 2.63 13.03 16.46
CA GLY A 171 2.61 14.20 15.58
C GLY A 171 3.12 13.93 14.16
N GLN A 172 3.07 12.67 13.71
CA GLN A 172 3.64 12.20 12.44
C GLN A 172 2.57 11.72 11.44
N ALA A 173 1.31 12.12 11.59
CA ALA A 173 0.22 11.71 10.71
C ALA A 173 0.49 12.04 9.23
N SER A 174 1.22 13.12 8.96
CA SER A 174 1.62 13.57 7.61
C SER A 174 2.55 12.60 6.86
N ARG A 175 3.10 11.58 7.53
CA ARG A 175 3.85 10.49 6.85
C ARG A 175 2.98 9.66 5.92
N LEU A 176 1.66 9.70 6.10
CA LEU A 176 0.70 9.03 5.21
C LEU A 176 -0.14 10.09 4.49
N GLN A 177 -0.16 10.01 3.16
CA GLN A 177 -0.93 10.92 2.32
C GLN A 177 -2.40 10.53 2.20
N GLY A 178 -2.73 9.26 2.38
CA GLY A 178 -4.10 8.75 2.32
C GLY A 178 -4.24 7.37 2.94
N LEU A 179 -5.47 7.06 3.33
CA LEU A 179 -5.85 5.80 3.96
C LEU A 179 -7.01 5.17 3.21
N VAL A 180 -6.99 3.83 3.08
CA VAL A 180 -8.11 3.05 2.53
C VAL A 180 -8.56 2.04 3.58
N TYR A 181 -9.78 2.25 4.10
CA TYR A 181 -10.43 1.45 5.12
C TYR A 181 -11.43 0.53 4.44
N SER A 182 -11.01 -0.72 4.18
CA SER A 182 -11.72 -1.63 3.29
C SER A 182 -12.37 -2.80 4.02
N SER A 183 -13.69 -3.00 3.87
CA SER A 183 -14.49 -4.05 4.53
C SER A 183 -14.01 -4.32 5.97
N ALA A 184 -13.83 -3.23 6.71
CA ALA A 184 -13.02 -3.21 7.90
C ALA A 184 -13.67 -3.91 9.08
N ARG A 185 -12.84 -4.54 9.90
CA ARG A 185 -13.27 -5.21 11.13
C ARG A 185 -14.04 -4.27 12.07
N ASN A 186 -15.10 -4.78 12.68
CA ASN A 186 -15.84 -4.08 13.71
C ASN A 186 -14.90 -3.66 14.87
N GLY A 187 -15.07 -2.45 15.36
CA GLY A 187 -14.26 -1.90 16.45
C GLY A 187 -12.93 -1.24 16.04
N ALA A 188 -12.57 -1.23 14.75
CA ALA A 188 -11.42 -0.49 14.28
C ALA A 188 -11.77 0.98 14.04
N PHE A 189 -11.61 1.83 15.07
CA PHE A 189 -11.96 3.25 15.05
C PHE A 189 -10.73 4.14 14.85
N PHE A 190 -10.89 5.20 14.07
CA PHE A 190 -9.83 6.20 13.91
C PHE A 190 -9.63 7.01 15.19
N PRO A 191 -8.38 7.42 15.51
CA PRO A 191 -8.11 8.25 16.67
C PRO A 191 -8.65 9.68 16.49
N ALA A 192 -8.94 10.34 17.59
CA ALA A 192 -9.16 11.78 17.58
C ALA A 192 -7.92 12.49 16.98
N GLY A 193 -8.14 13.58 16.22
CA GLY A 193 -7.08 14.29 15.52
C GLY A 193 -6.67 13.66 14.18
N THR A 194 -7.44 12.71 13.67
CA THR A 194 -7.26 12.21 12.30
C THR A 194 -7.36 13.37 11.30
N SER A 195 -6.35 13.53 10.46
CA SER A 195 -6.24 14.60 9.45
C SER A 195 -5.93 14.08 8.04
N THR A 196 -5.44 12.85 7.93
CA THR A 196 -5.15 12.20 6.65
C THR A 196 -6.45 11.78 5.95
N PRO A 197 -6.62 12.04 4.64
CA PRO A 197 -7.80 11.63 3.89
C PRO A 197 -8.08 10.13 3.97
N VAL A 198 -9.36 9.74 4.13
CA VAL A 198 -9.76 8.33 4.29
C VAL A 198 -10.85 7.95 3.28
N LEU A 199 -10.57 6.93 2.48
CA LEU A 199 -11.57 6.22 1.69
C LEU A 199 -12.13 5.06 2.50
N PHE A 200 -13.45 5.03 2.70
CA PHE A 200 -14.19 3.87 3.20
C PHE A 200 -14.70 3.06 2.01
N LEU A 201 -14.35 1.78 1.98
CA LEU A 201 -14.74 0.87 0.92
C LEU A 201 -15.41 -0.36 1.52
N ALA A 202 -16.66 -0.62 1.18
CA ALA A 202 -17.41 -1.78 1.65
C ALA A 202 -18.30 -2.33 0.53
N HIS A 203 -18.66 -3.60 0.59
CA HIS A 203 -19.63 -4.18 -0.33
C HIS A 203 -21.04 -4.13 0.27
N GLU A 204 -22.05 -3.80 -0.55
CA GLU A 204 -23.44 -3.64 -0.08
C GLU A 204 -24.02 -4.92 0.52
N ARG A 205 -23.56 -6.09 0.08
CA ARG A 205 -23.98 -7.43 0.49
C ARG A 205 -22.92 -8.17 1.30
N ASP A 206 -21.95 -7.47 1.89
CA ASP A 206 -20.95 -8.11 2.76
C ASP A 206 -21.67 -8.76 3.96
N GLY A 207 -21.63 -10.09 3.98
CA GLY A 207 -22.26 -10.90 5.03
C GLY A 207 -21.31 -11.27 6.17
N CYS A 208 -20.09 -10.71 6.20
CA CYS A 208 -19.15 -10.97 7.29
C CYS A 208 -19.59 -10.29 8.58
N GLU A 209 -19.98 -11.07 9.58
CA GLU A 209 -20.44 -10.58 10.89
C GLU A 209 -19.35 -9.75 11.63
N ASN A 210 -18.10 -10.01 11.33
CA ASN A 210 -16.97 -9.34 11.94
C ASN A 210 -16.58 -8.03 11.24
N SER A 211 -17.20 -7.69 10.10
CA SER A 211 -16.89 -6.53 9.26
C SER A 211 -18.17 -5.96 8.65
N THR A 212 -19.10 -5.60 9.51
CA THR A 212 -20.46 -5.21 9.08
C THR A 212 -20.48 -3.84 8.39
N LEU A 213 -21.29 -3.70 7.34
CA LEU A 213 -21.54 -2.42 6.69
C LEU A 213 -22.04 -1.35 7.69
N ALA A 214 -22.87 -1.75 8.67
CA ALA A 214 -23.34 -0.85 9.71
C ALA A 214 -22.19 -0.26 10.54
N ASN A 215 -21.22 -1.09 10.92
CA ASN A 215 -20.01 -0.60 11.62
C ASN A 215 -19.18 0.34 10.75
N GLY A 216 -18.96 0.00 9.46
CA GLY A 216 -18.24 0.88 8.53
C GLY A 216 -18.89 2.26 8.42
N ARG A 217 -20.23 2.31 8.30
CA ARG A 217 -21.00 3.57 8.27
C ARG A 217 -20.90 4.35 9.58
N LYS A 218 -20.94 3.65 10.73
CA LYS A 218 -20.77 4.27 12.04
C LYS A 218 -19.40 4.95 12.16
N VAL A 219 -18.31 4.23 11.83
CA VAL A 219 -16.95 4.78 11.89
C VAL A 219 -16.78 5.98 10.96
N HIS A 220 -17.34 5.91 9.76
CA HIS A 220 -17.34 7.04 8.81
C HIS A 220 -18.09 8.26 9.37
N ALA A 221 -19.30 8.06 9.92
CA ALA A 221 -20.08 9.14 10.50
C ALA A 221 -19.38 9.80 11.70
N GLU A 222 -18.77 9.00 12.58
CA GLU A 222 -18.01 9.52 13.72
C GLU A 222 -16.78 10.31 13.28
N LEU A 223 -16.08 9.84 12.25
CA LEU A 223 -14.91 10.56 11.71
C LEU A 223 -15.31 11.87 11.08
N THR A 224 -16.38 11.91 10.27
CA THR A 224 -16.87 13.13 9.62
C THR A 224 -17.45 14.14 10.60
N ALA A 225 -18.07 13.68 11.67
CA ALA A 225 -18.63 14.57 12.70
C ALA A 225 -17.56 15.25 13.58
N ASN A 226 -16.40 14.59 13.75
CA ASN A 226 -15.38 15.01 14.71
C ASN A 226 -14.13 15.61 14.08
N SER A 227 -14.06 15.68 12.74
CA SER A 227 -12.88 16.20 12.05
C SER A 227 -13.22 16.85 10.71
N ALA A 228 -12.37 17.79 10.28
CA ALA A 228 -12.42 18.38 8.94
C ALA A 228 -11.72 17.48 7.88
N VAL A 229 -11.52 16.20 8.18
CA VAL A 229 -10.83 15.28 7.28
C VAL A 229 -11.67 15.01 6.04
N GLN A 230 -11.02 14.94 4.90
CA GLN A 230 -11.67 14.54 3.66
C GLN A 230 -11.94 13.03 3.68
N THR A 231 -13.19 12.65 3.57
CA THR A 231 -13.61 11.24 3.53
C THR A 231 -14.54 11.00 2.35
N ASP A 232 -14.55 9.76 1.88
CA ASP A 232 -15.56 9.26 0.97
C ASP A 232 -15.97 7.85 1.43
N PHE A 233 -17.25 7.49 1.21
CA PHE A 233 -17.78 6.16 1.52
C PHE A 233 -18.32 5.53 0.23
N VAL A 234 -17.56 4.61 -0.34
CA VAL A 234 -17.94 3.91 -1.57
C VAL A 234 -18.52 2.54 -1.23
N LEU A 235 -19.72 2.31 -1.71
CA LEU A 235 -20.45 1.06 -1.57
C LEU A 235 -20.32 0.26 -2.87
N VAL A 236 -19.45 -0.71 -2.90
CA VAL A 236 -19.24 -1.63 -4.03
C VAL A 236 -20.48 -2.50 -4.21
N ARG A 237 -20.89 -2.65 -5.46
CA ARG A 237 -22.10 -3.40 -5.87
C ARG A 237 -21.78 -4.49 -6.88
N GLY A 238 -22.75 -5.37 -7.13
CA GLY A 238 -22.56 -6.47 -8.06
C GLY A 238 -21.77 -7.62 -7.48
N GLY A 239 -21.06 -8.35 -8.35
CA GLY A 239 -20.26 -9.49 -7.95
C GLY A 239 -21.05 -10.72 -7.53
N GLU A 240 -20.36 -11.70 -7.00
CA GLU A 240 -20.87 -13.04 -6.71
C GLU A 240 -20.63 -13.46 -5.26
N ALA A 241 -21.59 -14.16 -4.70
CA ALA A 241 -21.47 -14.80 -3.39
C ALA A 241 -20.81 -16.18 -3.57
N GLU A 242 -19.50 -16.25 -3.55
CA GLU A 242 -18.77 -17.48 -3.83
C GLU A 242 -18.39 -18.22 -2.58
N SER A 243 -18.90 -18.62 -1.69
CA SER A 243 -18.48 -19.53 -0.67
C SER A 243 -19.36 -19.70 0.54
N SER A 244 -19.13 -20.80 1.20
CA SER A 244 -19.70 -21.15 2.49
C SER A 244 -19.24 -20.24 3.64
N HIS A 245 -18.20 -19.40 3.46
CA HIS A 245 -17.65 -18.57 4.54
C HIS A 245 -17.65 -17.07 4.17
N PRO A 246 -18.63 -16.29 4.67
CA PRO A 246 -18.83 -14.91 4.25
C PRO A 246 -17.65 -13.95 4.54
N CYS A 247 -16.77 -14.27 5.49
CA CYS A 247 -15.59 -13.43 5.80
C CYS A 247 -14.32 -13.82 5.03
N ARG A 248 -14.35 -14.82 4.14
CA ARG A 248 -13.15 -15.29 3.45
C ARG A 248 -13.22 -15.19 1.93
N SER A 249 -14.37 -14.83 1.40
CA SER A 249 -14.58 -14.79 -0.06
C SER A 249 -15.83 -14.00 -0.43
N GLY A 250 -16.27 -14.12 -1.68
CA GLY A 250 -17.49 -13.52 -2.19
C GLY A 250 -17.50 -12.01 -2.02
N PHE A 251 -18.59 -11.48 -1.54
CA PHE A 251 -18.80 -10.03 -1.39
C PHE A 251 -17.81 -9.36 -0.44
N HIS A 252 -17.39 -10.04 0.64
CA HIS A 252 -16.38 -9.51 1.54
C HIS A 252 -15.06 -9.21 0.83
N MET A 253 -14.71 -10.04 -0.15
CA MET A 253 -13.49 -9.93 -0.95
C MET A 253 -13.75 -9.27 -2.32
N PHE A 254 -14.90 -8.59 -2.50
CA PHE A 254 -15.30 -7.93 -3.76
C PHE A 254 -15.27 -8.84 -4.98
N HIS A 255 -15.48 -10.16 -4.81
CA HIS A 255 -15.41 -11.12 -5.90
C HIS A 255 -16.40 -10.79 -7.01
N GLY A 256 -15.92 -10.72 -8.26
CA GLY A 256 -16.69 -10.30 -9.42
C GLY A 256 -17.03 -8.80 -9.48
N ALA A 257 -16.64 -8.02 -8.45
CA ALA A 257 -16.81 -6.57 -8.39
C ALA A 257 -15.48 -5.82 -8.15
N GLU A 258 -14.35 -6.50 -8.35
CA GLU A 258 -13.01 -5.96 -8.10
C GLU A 258 -12.75 -4.66 -8.88
N SER A 259 -13.35 -4.56 -10.09
CA SER A 259 -13.18 -3.36 -10.93
C SER A 259 -13.82 -2.11 -10.32
N GLU A 260 -14.92 -2.25 -9.61
CA GLU A 260 -15.53 -1.13 -8.89
C GLU A 260 -14.66 -0.72 -7.70
N ALA A 261 -14.14 -1.70 -6.96
CA ALA A 261 -13.28 -1.46 -5.81
C ALA A 261 -11.97 -0.72 -6.20
N TYR A 262 -11.22 -1.20 -7.19
CA TYR A 262 -9.96 -0.54 -7.55
C TYR A 262 -10.17 0.82 -8.22
N ARG A 263 -11.25 1.01 -8.98
CA ARG A 263 -11.59 2.32 -9.56
C ARG A 263 -11.95 3.33 -8.47
N ALA A 264 -12.67 2.93 -7.43
CA ALA A 264 -12.96 3.79 -6.30
C ALA A 264 -11.68 4.29 -5.60
N ILE A 265 -10.71 3.40 -5.41
CA ILE A 265 -9.40 3.76 -4.84
C ILE A 265 -8.68 4.76 -5.77
N ASP A 266 -8.60 4.46 -7.07
CA ASP A 266 -7.95 5.32 -8.05
C ASP A 266 -8.59 6.71 -8.12
N GLN A 267 -9.92 6.79 -8.22
CA GLN A 267 -10.67 8.05 -8.27
C GLN A 267 -10.52 8.89 -7.00
N PHE A 268 -10.54 8.26 -5.83
CA PHE A 268 -10.34 8.97 -4.57
C PHE A 268 -8.92 9.51 -4.47
N ALA A 269 -7.93 8.76 -4.92
CA ALA A 269 -6.52 9.14 -4.85
C ALA A 269 -6.13 10.20 -5.89
N ALA A 270 -6.64 10.13 -7.12
CA ALA A 270 -6.20 10.92 -8.26
C ALA A 270 -6.05 12.43 -7.99
N PRO A 271 -7.03 13.15 -7.39
CA PRO A 271 -6.88 14.59 -7.11
C PRO A 271 -5.84 14.90 -6.03
N ARG A 272 -5.43 13.90 -5.24
CA ARG A 272 -4.51 14.01 -4.11
C ARG A 272 -3.07 13.67 -4.48
N LEU A 273 -2.86 12.96 -5.58
CA LEU A 273 -1.54 12.53 -6.06
C LEU A 273 -0.77 13.64 -6.81
N GLY A 274 -1.42 14.74 -7.19
CA GLY A 274 -0.80 15.91 -7.82
C GLY A 274 -0.49 17.05 -6.85
N ALA A 275 -1.03 17.01 -5.65
CA ALA A 275 -0.76 18.01 -4.62
C ALA A 275 0.50 17.59 -3.83
N SER A 276 1.69 17.87 -4.40
CA SER A 276 2.92 17.85 -3.59
C SER A 276 2.68 18.73 -2.36
N ALA A 277 2.95 18.19 -1.17
CA ALA A 277 2.99 18.97 0.04
C ALA A 277 3.93 20.17 -0.20
N ARG A 278 3.35 21.36 -0.36
CA ARG A 278 4.07 22.64 -0.41
C ARG A 278 4.42 23.03 1.00
#